data_559590e9ff068e26f13aa52ac5ac37df
#
_entry.id   559590e9ff068e26f13aa52ac5ac37df
#
_cell.length_a   1.000
_cell.length_b   1.000
_cell.length_c   1.000
_cell.angle_alpha   90.00
_cell.angle_beta   90.00
_cell.angle_gamma   90.00
#
_symmetry.space_group_name_H-M   'P 1'
#
loop_
_entity.id
_entity.type
_entity.pdbx_description
1 polymer ?
#
loop_
_entity_poly.entity_id
_entity_poly.type
_entity_poly.pdbx_seq_one_letter_code
_entity_poly.pdbx_strand_id
1 'polypeptide(L)'
;MDNDKILMKNNHLIKAKYNLTLIQSRIFMVILYKLQKDNNGDMTCILTRNELKSIINKKSNHSIKAMNKILDDLSDKSIYFREVKANSKYSIWGKYNIISGVEYDEEYDYFKMNCSNRVYELLTNYLKIGYTPINLSIFLSLKSIYAQRMYDLLRLWSNSKKIITYSVAELKELMMVEDKYKNYADFQRNIITPSIKTLNSTGMFEIDFTTKKTGRTVTDIIFDVKDLDKRKYFEKKEIKNTTSIEDYFTQGTKLLFDKDFEIYKSNYNDDFFTKAFYDSVSITLDKDNITIIGNRSYNYFKKTMENKLQYYIELEVNELLGK
;
A
#
# COMPACT_ATOMS: atom_id res chain seq x y z
N MET A 1 -21.34 -0.93 9.39
CA MET A 1 -20.00 -1.55 9.26
C MET A 1 -19.08 -0.44 8.85
N ASP A 2 -18.06 -0.14 9.65
CA ASP A 2 -17.08 0.90 9.33
C ASP A 2 -16.51 0.66 7.95
N ASN A 3 -16.43 1.72 7.14
CA ASN A 3 -15.73 1.69 5.87
C ASN A 3 -14.34 1.10 6.12
N ASP A 4 -14.05 -0.03 5.51
CA ASP A 4 -12.77 -0.70 5.67
C ASP A 4 -11.64 0.30 5.41
N LYS A 5 -10.77 0.46 6.41
CA LYS A 5 -9.59 1.33 6.26
C LYS A 5 -8.61 0.67 5.31
N ILE A 6 -8.53 1.14 4.08
CA ILE A 6 -7.68 0.58 3.04
C ILE A 6 -6.43 1.45 2.86
N LEU A 7 -5.28 0.82 3.01
CA LEU A 7 -3.98 1.42 2.70
C LEU A 7 -3.54 0.97 1.30
N MET A 8 -3.31 1.90 0.40
CA MET A 8 -2.69 1.66 -0.91
C MET A 8 -1.18 1.54 -0.72
N LYS A 9 -0.72 0.35 -0.33
CA LYS A 9 0.69 0.12 -0.03
C LYS A 9 1.48 -0.04 -1.31
N ASN A 10 2.49 0.81 -1.50
CA ASN A 10 3.37 0.75 -2.65
C ASN A 10 4.05 -0.62 -2.77
N ASN A 11 4.10 -1.17 -3.98
CA ASN A 11 4.67 -2.50 -4.23
C ASN A 11 6.16 -2.60 -3.89
N HIS A 12 6.92 -1.50 -3.99
CA HIS A 12 8.32 -1.48 -3.54
C HIS A 12 8.42 -1.60 -2.02
N LEU A 13 7.48 -0.99 -1.24
CA LEU A 13 7.42 -1.19 0.21
C LEU A 13 7.06 -2.62 0.60
N ILE A 14 6.20 -3.28 -0.19
CA ILE A 14 5.87 -4.70 0.05
C ILE A 14 7.10 -5.58 -0.19
N LYS A 15 7.87 -5.32 -1.23
CA LYS A 15 9.09 -6.08 -1.56
C LYS A 15 10.31 -5.65 -0.74
N ALA A 16 10.24 -4.53 -0.02
CA ALA A 16 11.33 -4.03 0.81
C ALA A 16 11.59 -4.96 2.00
N LYS A 17 12.83 -4.96 2.48
CA LYS A 17 13.25 -5.70 3.67
C LYS A 17 13.24 -4.76 4.87
N TYR A 18 12.61 -5.19 5.94
CA TYR A 18 12.61 -4.49 7.22
C TYR A 18 12.37 -5.45 8.37
N ASN A 19 13.10 -5.26 9.45
CA ASN A 19 13.00 -6.08 10.64
C ASN A 19 12.27 -5.30 11.75
N LEU A 20 10.96 -5.52 11.85
CA LEU A 20 10.09 -4.89 12.82
C LEU A 20 9.52 -5.93 13.79
N THR A 21 9.31 -5.52 15.02
CA THR A 21 8.45 -6.26 15.94
C THR A 21 6.99 -6.13 15.48
N LEU A 22 6.12 -7.01 16.00
CA LEU A 22 4.68 -6.96 15.68
C LEU A 22 4.05 -5.58 16.00
N ILE A 23 4.44 -4.97 17.11
CA ILE A 23 3.93 -3.65 17.52
C ILE A 23 4.45 -2.56 16.59
N GLN A 24 5.74 -2.57 16.29
CA GLN A 24 6.34 -1.61 15.36
C GLN A 24 5.73 -1.72 13.96
N SER A 25 5.47 -2.93 13.47
CA SER A 25 4.82 -3.15 12.19
C SER A 25 3.40 -2.56 12.16
N ARG A 26 2.62 -2.74 13.22
CA ARG A 26 1.28 -2.16 13.34
C ARG A 26 1.32 -0.63 13.36
N ILE A 27 2.21 -0.04 14.16
CA ILE A 27 2.41 1.41 14.22
C ILE A 27 2.80 1.94 12.84
N PHE A 28 3.76 1.30 12.17
CA PHE A 28 4.20 1.68 10.83
C PHE A 28 3.03 1.70 9.84
N MET A 29 2.21 0.66 9.80
CA MET A 29 1.06 0.60 8.90
C MET A 29 0.02 1.69 9.17
N VAL A 30 -0.19 2.06 10.45
CA VAL A 30 -1.09 3.16 10.80
C VAL A 30 -0.50 4.52 10.38
N ILE A 31 0.81 4.71 10.56
CA ILE A 31 1.51 5.91 10.05
C ILE A 31 1.32 6.04 8.53
N LEU A 32 1.61 4.97 7.78
CA LEU A 32 1.44 4.95 6.33
C LEU A 32 0.01 5.30 5.92
N TYR A 33 -0.98 4.74 6.59
CA TYR A 33 -2.39 5.00 6.31
C TYR A 33 -2.78 6.46 6.57
N LYS A 34 -2.36 7.03 7.71
CA LYS A 34 -2.65 8.43 8.04
C LYS A 34 -1.99 9.39 7.06
N LEU A 35 -0.70 9.20 6.77
CA LEU A 35 0.02 10.01 5.78
C LEU A 35 -0.61 9.95 4.39
N GLN A 36 -1.11 8.79 3.99
CA GLN A 36 -1.79 8.63 2.71
C GLN A 36 -3.15 9.31 2.69
N LYS A 37 -3.91 9.23 3.81
CA LYS A 37 -5.21 9.84 3.94
C LYS A 37 -5.11 11.37 3.98
N ASP A 38 -4.16 11.89 4.75
CA ASP A 38 -4.02 13.33 4.98
C ASP A 38 -3.31 14.05 3.80
N ASN A 39 -2.54 13.34 3.00
CA ASN A 39 -1.86 13.71 1.74
C ASN A 39 -1.85 15.22 1.38
N ASN A 40 -1.54 16.06 2.36
CA ASN A 40 -1.46 17.52 2.24
C ASN A 40 -0.03 18.02 1.93
N GLY A 41 0.89 17.10 1.65
CA GLY A 41 2.31 17.40 1.45
C GLY A 41 3.14 17.37 2.74
N ASP A 42 2.49 17.21 3.89
CA ASP A 42 3.16 17.09 5.17
C ASP A 42 3.66 15.66 5.40
N MET A 43 4.92 15.52 5.79
CA MET A 43 5.54 14.23 6.13
C MET A 43 5.32 13.85 7.60
N THR A 44 4.45 14.55 8.27
CA THR A 44 4.18 14.42 9.69
C THR A 44 2.94 13.58 9.95
N CYS A 45 3.06 12.59 10.83
CA CYS A 45 1.94 11.79 11.34
C CYS A 45 1.72 12.09 12.82
N ILE A 46 0.48 12.41 13.18
CA ILE A 46 0.07 12.62 14.58
C ILE A 46 -0.74 11.41 15.04
N LEU A 47 -0.34 10.83 16.17
CA LEU A 47 -1.10 9.80 16.88
C LEU A 47 -1.40 10.29 18.30
N THR A 48 -2.67 10.39 18.64
CA THR A 48 -3.04 10.61 20.03
C THR A 48 -2.57 9.44 20.90
N ARG A 49 -2.35 9.70 22.17
CA ARG A 49 -1.98 8.65 23.13
C ARG A 49 -3.00 7.49 23.15
N ASN A 50 -4.29 7.79 22.99
CA ASN A 50 -5.33 6.77 22.95
C ASN A 50 -5.28 5.92 21.68
N GLU A 51 -4.99 6.52 20.53
CA GLU A 51 -4.76 5.76 19.29
C GLU A 51 -3.56 4.83 19.43
N LEU A 52 -2.44 5.33 19.95
CA LEU A 52 -1.24 4.52 20.18
C LEU A 52 -1.50 3.38 21.17
N LYS A 53 -2.24 3.63 22.27
CA LYS A 53 -2.70 2.57 23.19
C LYS A 53 -3.51 1.48 22.51
N SER A 54 -4.36 1.85 21.56
CA SER A 54 -5.20 0.89 20.84
C SER A 54 -4.38 -0.04 19.92
N ILE A 55 -3.25 0.43 19.42
CA ILE A 55 -2.32 -0.32 18.55
C ILE A 55 -1.44 -1.25 19.38
N ILE A 56 -0.99 -0.77 20.53
CA ILE A 56 -0.15 -1.53 21.47
C ILE A 56 -1.02 -2.54 22.22
N ASN A 57 -0.48 -3.71 22.50
CA ASN A 57 -1.20 -4.75 23.22
C ASN A 57 -1.69 -4.25 24.58
N LYS A 58 -2.94 -4.55 24.95
CA LYS A 58 -3.57 -4.20 26.25
C LYS A 58 -2.77 -4.62 27.49
N LYS A 59 -1.92 -5.63 27.36
CA LYS A 59 -1.04 -6.12 28.46
C LYS A 59 0.28 -5.35 28.57
N SER A 60 0.57 -4.44 27.64
CA SER A 60 1.82 -3.67 27.63
C SER A 60 1.74 -2.48 28.58
N ASN A 61 2.88 -1.98 29.02
CA ASN A 61 2.97 -0.72 29.75
C ASN A 61 2.60 0.44 28.82
N HIS A 62 1.59 1.23 29.21
CA HIS A 62 1.07 2.38 28.45
C HIS A 62 1.51 3.72 29.04
N SER A 63 2.61 3.75 29.81
CA SER A 63 3.21 5.03 30.22
C SER A 63 3.79 5.76 29.01
N ILE A 64 3.83 7.09 29.05
CA ILE A 64 4.43 7.92 27.99
C ILE A 64 5.87 7.47 27.70
N LYS A 65 6.65 7.22 28.76
CA LYS A 65 8.03 6.72 28.65
C LYS A 65 8.12 5.39 27.89
N ALA A 66 7.20 4.45 28.13
CA ALA A 66 7.19 3.17 27.44
C ALA A 66 6.77 3.33 25.96
N MET A 67 5.85 4.23 25.67
CA MET A 67 5.42 4.55 24.30
C MET A 67 6.52 5.26 23.53
N ASN A 68 7.17 6.28 24.11
CA ASN A 68 8.33 6.93 23.53
C ASN A 68 9.39 5.91 23.15
N LYS A 69 9.75 5.01 24.08
CA LYS A 69 10.74 3.98 23.78
C LYS A 69 10.37 3.11 22.57
N ILE A 70 9.10 2.73 22.41
CA ILE A 70 8.66 1.94 21.24
C ILE A 70 8.84 2.76 19.94
N LEU A 71 8.56 4.06 19.98
CA LEU A 71 8.70 4.95 18.82
C LEU A 71 10.17 5.28 18.54
N ASP A 72 10.99 5.47 19.56
CA ASP A 72 12.44 5.63 19.44
C ASP A 72 13.07 4.37 18.83
N ASP A 73 12.72 3.19 19.34
CA ASP A 73 13.15 1.91 18.79
C ASP A 73 12.68 1.74 17.33
N LEU A 74 11.55 2.34 16.91
CA LEU A 74 11.06 2.35 15.54
C LEU A 74 11.85 3.33 14.67
N SER A 75 12.29 4.48 15.21
CA SER A 75 13.12 5.46 14.49
C SER A 75 14.48 4.89 14.10
N ASP A 76 15.00 3.94 14.89
CA ASP A 76 16.23 3.20 14.59
C ASP A 76 16.06 2.13 13.49
N LYS A 77 14.81 1.84 13.10
CA LYS A 77 14.54 0.83 12.07
C LYS A 77 14.65 1.42 10.68
N SER A 78 15.21 0.61 9.80
CA SER A 78 15.41 0.98 8.41
C SER A 78 14.67 0.04 7.48
N ILE A 79 14.28 0.62 6.35
CA ILE A 79 13.76 -0.10 5.18
C ILE A 79 14.90 -0.21 4.17
N TYR A 80 15.13 -1.43 3.68
CA TYR A 80 16.08 -1.71 2.61
C TYR A 80 15.30 -2.05 1.35
N PHE A 81 15.56 -1.35 0.25
CA PHE A 81 14.95 -1.67 -1.03
C PHE A 81 15.96 -1.67 -2.15
N ARG A 82 15.60 -2.43 -3.16
CA ARG A 82 16.28 -2.52 -4.42
C ARG A 82 15.27 -2.25 -5.53
N GLU A 83 15.56 -1.26 -6.33
CA GLU A 83 14.75 -0.85 -7.46
C GLU A 83 15.54 -1.04 -8.75
N VAL A 84 15.03 -1.82 -9.69
CA VAL A 84 15.64 -1.97 -10.99
C VAL A 84 15.25 -0.76 -11.84
N LYS A 85 16.24 -0.04 -12.40
CA LYS A 85 15.98 1.07 -13.30
C LYS A 85 15.28 0.56 -14.56
N ALA A 86 14.24 1.26 -15.00
CA ALA A 86 13.57 0.96 -16.24
C ALA A 86 14.57 0.90 -17.41
N ASN A 87 14.47 -0.12 -18.25
CA ASN A 87 15.33 -0.36 -19.42
C ASN A 87 16.84 -0.44 -19.09
N SER A 88 17.21 -0.89 -17.89
CA SER A 88 18.60 -0.98 -17.46
C SER A 88 18.87 -2.27 -16.70
N LYS A 89 20.08 -2.83 -16.88
CA LYS A 89 20.61 -3.92 -16.04
C LYS A 89 21.04 -3.46 -14.64
N TYR A 90 21.04 -2.17 -14.40
CA TYR A 90 21.46 -1.57 -13.13
C TYR A 90 20.27 -1.38 -12.19
N SER A 91 20.54 -1.49 -10.87
CA SER A 91 19.57 -1.25 -9.82
C SER A 91 20.05 -0.15 -8.88
N ILE A 92 19.09 0.59 -8.35
CA ILE A 92 19.30 1.48 -7.21
C ILE A 92 18.95 0.67 -5.96
N TRP A 93 19.82 0.71 -4.97
CA TRP A 93 19.55 0.16 -3.65
C TRP A 93 19.80 1.22 -2.59
N GLY A 94 19.03 1.16 -1.52
CA GLY A 94 19.11 2.16 -0.45
C GLY A 94 18.60 1.65 0.87
N LYS A 95 19.03 2.36 1.93
CA LYS A 95 18.60 2.17 3.31
C LYS A 95 18.06 3.50 3.82
N TYR A 96 16.82 3.50 4.33
CA TYR A 96 16.16 4.70 4.86
C TYR A 96 15.47 4.38 6.17
N ASN A 97 15.56 5.28 7.13
CA ASN A 97 14.82 5.15 8.37
C ASN A 97 13.33 5.30 8.10
N ILE A 98 12.50 4.60 8.86
CA ILE A 98 11.04 4.64 8.74
C ILE A 98 10.53 6.02 9.14
N ILE A 99 10.96 6.48 10.31
CA ILE A 99 10.69 7.81 10.86
C ILE A 99 12.01 8.50 11.17
N SER A 100 12.05 9.82 11.00
CA SER A 100 13.25 10.64 11.20
C SER A 100 13.25 11.40 12.52
N GLY A 101 12.13 11.44 13.22
CA GLY A 101 12.02 12.08 14.52
C GLY A 101 10.68 11.76 15.20
N VAL A 102 10.69 11.84 16.52
CA VAL A 102 9.52 11.65 17.39
C VAL A 102 9.49 12.78 18.41
N GLU A 103 8.34 13.40 18.57
CA GLU A 103 8.05 14.43 19.56
C GLU A 103 6.80 14.04 20.34
N TYR A 104 6.75 14.32 21.63
CA TYR A 104 5.52 14.19 22.43
C TYR A 104 5.10 15.57 22.92
N ASP A 105 3.86 15.92 22.60
CA ASP A 105 3.23 17.15 23.05
C ASP A 105 2.43 16.84 24.32
N GLU A 106 2.90 17.38 25.46
CA GLU A 106 2.27 17.17 26.76
C GLU A 106 0.95 17.93 26.93
N GLU A 107 0.80 19.07 26.23
CA GLU A 107 -0.40 19.92 26.32
C GLU A 107 -1.59 19.24 25.61
N TYR A 108 -1.33 18.64 24.44
CA TYR A 108 -2.36 18.03 23.60
C TYR A 108 -2.40 16.51 23.65
N ASP A 109 -1.54 15.86 24.46
CA ASP A 109 -1.46 14.40 24.68
C ASP A 109 -1.35 13.57 23.39
N TYR A 110 -0.44 13.99 22.47
CA TYR A 110 -0.17 13.27 21.23
C TYR A 110 1.32 13.08 20.93
N PHE A 111 1.61 12.09 20.11
CA PHE A 111 2.92 11.84 19.53
C PHE A 111 2.93 12.34 18.08
N LYS A 112 3.95 13.12 17.72
CA LYS A 112 4.20 13.60 16.38
C LYS A 112 5.41 12.88 15.82
N MET A 113 5.28 12.25 14.66
CA MET A 113 6.32 11.49 14.00
C MET A 113 6.57 12.04 12.61
N ASN A 114 7.81 12.33 12.30
CA ASN A 114 8.24 12.78 10.98
C ASN A 114 8.72 11.57 10.16
N CYS A 115 8.17 11.36 8.98
CA CYS A 115 8.66 10.34 8.05
C CYS A 115 9.84 10.84 7.25
N SER A 116 10.72 9.92 6.82
CA SER A 116 11.77 10.29 5.88
C SER A 116 11.18 10.62 4.50
N ASN A 117 11.80 11.58 3.79
CA ASN A 117 11.37 12.02 2.46
C ASN A 117 11.14 10.83 1.50
N ARG A 118 12.05 9.84 1.53
CA ARG A 118 11.94 8.69 0.63
C ARG A 118 10.77 7.78 0.96
N VAL A 119 10.47 7.58 2.23
CA VAL A 119 9.26 6.82 2.65
C VAL A 119 8.01 7.56 2.20
N TYR A 120 7.97 8.87 2.38
CA TYR A 120 6.87 9.70 1.93
C TYR A 120 6.69 9.67 0.40
N GLU A 121 7.77 9.78 -0.38
CA GLU A 121 7.73 9.62 -1.83
C GLU A 121 7.16 8.25 -2.26
N LEU A 122 7.55 7.17 -1.59
CA LEU A 122 7.00 5.84 -1.85
C LEU A 122 5.51 5.76 -1.54
N LEU A 123 5.03 6.53 -0.54
CA LEU A 123 3.60 6.59 -0.20
C LEU A 123 2.79 7.38 -1.21
N THR A 124 3.32 8.49 -1.70
CA THR A 124 2.59 9.42 -2.58
C THR A 124 2.68 9.03 -4.05
N ASN A 125 3.75 8.35 -4.47
CA ASN A 125 3.97 7.91 -5.85
C ASN A 125 3.47 6.48 -6.14
N TYR A 126 2.57 5.93 -5.31
CA TYR A 126 2.09 4.55 -5.49
C TYR A 126 1.38 4.31 -6.83
N LEU A 127 0.74 5.30 -7.41
CA LEU A 127 0.08 5.20 -8.72
C LEU A 127 1.09 4.96 -9.86
N LYS A 128 2.30 5.54 -9.78
CA LYS A 128 3.35 5.37 -10.80
C LYS A 128 4.08 4.02 -10.70
N ILE A 129 4.20 3.49 -9.49
CA ILE A 129 5.03 2.30 -9.20
C ILE A 129 4.17 1.04 -9.10
N GLY A 130 2.86 1.23 -8.94
CA GLY A 130 1.92 0.18 -8.59
C GLY A 130 1.75 0.01 -7.07
N TYR A 131 0.58 -0.41 -6.68
CA TYR A 131 0.20 -0.56 -5.28
C TYR A 131 -0.63 -1.82 -5.06
N THR A 132 -0.67 -2.22 -3.79
CA THR A 132 -1.52 -3.29 -3.30
C THR A 132 -2.44 -2.75 -2.24
N PRO A 133 -3.76 -2.89 -2.40
CA PRO A 133 -4.71 -2.47 -1.37
C PRO A 133 -4.63 -3.44 -0.18
N ILE A 134 -4.29 -2.90 0.97
CA ILE A 134 -4.17 -3.61 2.24
C ILE A 134 -5.33 -3.22 3.14
N ASN A 135 -6.15 -4.18 3.53
CA ASN A 135 -7.16 -3.97 4.56
C ASN A 135 -6.47 -3.85 5.92
N LEU A 136 -6.46 -2.62 6.46
CA LEU A 136 -5.74 -2.31 7.69
C LEU A 136 -6.33 -3.05 8.91
N SER A 137 -7.64 -3.23 8.96
CA SER A 137 -8.29 -3.94 10.06
C SER A 137 -7.85 -5.40 10.12
N ILE A 138 -7.80 -6.08 8.97
CA ILE A 138 -7.28 -7.45 8.85
C ILE A 138 -5.82 -7.48 9.25
N PHE A 139 -4.99 -6.61 8.66
CA PHE A 139 -3.55 -6.56 8.94
C PHE A 139 -3.27 -6.38 10.44
N LEU A 140 -3.95 -5.46 11.11
CA LEU A 140 -3.79 -5.19 12.53
C LEU A 140 -4.29 -6.34 13.42
N SER A 141 -5.26 -7.14 12.96
CA SER A 141 -5.76 -8.31 13.68
C SER A 141 -4.76 -9.47 13.72
N LEU A 142 -3.85 -9.55 12.75
CA LEU A 142 -2.83 -10.60 12.68
C LEU A 142 -1.87 -10.51 13.87
N LYS A 143 -1.70 -11.63 14.58
CA LYS A 143 -0.92 -11.71 15.84
C LYS A 143 0.53 -12.15 15.63
N SER A 144 0.99 -12.29 14.40
CA SER A 144 2.34 -12.68 14.04
C SER A 144 2.91 -11.74 13.00
N ILE A 145 4.14 -11.28 13.21
CA ILE A 145 4.86 -10.47 12.22
C ILE A 145 5.04 -11.25 10.89
N TYR A 146 5.25 -12.56 10.98
CA TYR A 146 5.39 -13.38 9.78
C TYR A 146 4.06 -13.56 9.04
N ALA A 147 2.92 -13.65 9.76
CA ALA A 147 1.60 -13.65 9.13
C ALA A 147 1.29 -12.30 8.47
N GLN A 148 1.66 -11.17 9.09
CA GLN A 148 1.54 -9.85 8.46
C GLN A 148 2.38 -9.75 7.19
N ARG A 149 3.61 -10.24 7.25
CA ARG A 149 4.50 -10.25 6.10
C ARG A 149 4.00 -11.16 4.98
N MET A 150 3.52 -12.35 5.32
CA MET A 150 2.91 -13.28 4.36
C MET A 150 1.66 -12.67 3.73
N TYR A 151 0.83 -11.98 4.50
CA TYR A 151 -0.33 -11.23 3.99
C TYR A 151 0.08 -10.24 2.91
N ASP A 152 1.08 -9.39 3.17
CA ASP A 152 1.60 -8.43 2.19
C ASP A 152 2.07 -9.13 0.90
N LEU A 153 2.89 -10.16 1.03
CA LEU A 153 3.52 -10.85 -0.11
C LEU A 153 2.52 -11.62 -0.98
N LEU A 154 1.54 -12.28 -0.36
CA LEU A 154 0.51 -13.00 -1.12
C LEU A 154 -0.51 -12.02 -1.70
N ARG A 155 -0.88 -10.97 -0.95
CA ARG A 155 -1.79 -9.95 -1.42
C ARG A 155 -1.28 -9.18 -2.64
N LEU A 156 0.04 -8.99 -2.73
CA LEU A 156 0.71 -8.37 -3.87
C LEU A 156 0.30 -9.02 -5.22
N TRP A 157 0.14 -10.33 -5.24
CA TRP A 157 -0.11 -11.09 -6.46
C TRP A 157 -1.53 -11.66 -6.57
N SER A 158 -2.27 -11.83 -5.47
CA SER A 158 -3.55 -12.54 -5.43
C SER A 158 -4.64 -11.92 -6.31
N ASN A 159 -4.48 -10.67 -6.75
CA ASN A 159 -5.39 -10.04 -7.71
C ASN A 159 -5.17 -10.48 -9.15
N SER A 160 -3.93 -10.84 -9.49
CA SER A 160 -3.52 -11.16 -10.86
C SER A 160 -3.18 -12.63 -11.06
N LYS A 161 -2.86 -13.36 -9.97
CA LYS A 161 -2.40 -14.74 -10.02
C LYS A 161 -3.03 -15.55 -8.90
N LYS A 162 -3.59 -16.71 -9.25
CA LYS A 162 -4.03 -17.70 -8.27
C LYS A 162 -2.82 -18.48 -7.72
N ILE A 163 -1.88 -18.83 -8.57
CA ILE A 163 -0.67 -19.57 -8.21
C ILE A 163 0.48 -18.58 -8.04
N ILE A 164 1.03 -18.51 -6.83
CA ILE A 164 2.13 -17.63 -6.46
C ILE A 164 3.32 -18.47 -6.03
N THR A 165 4.45 -18.30 -6.69
CA THR A 165 5.67 -19.08 -6.39
C THR A 165 6.76 -18.17 -5.86
N TYR A 166 7.38 -18.57 -4.78
CA TYR A 166 8.59 -17.99 -4.23
C TYR A 166 9.65 -19.06 -4.08
N SER A 167 10.91 -18.74 -4.40
CA SER A 167 11.99 -19.62 -3.95
C SER A 167 12.11 -19.57 -2.43
N VAL A 168 12.59 -20.66 -1.83
CA VAL A 168 12.81 -20.73 -0.37
C VAL A 168 13.80 -19.65 0.06
N ALA A 169 14.83 -19.39 -0.73
CA ALA A 169 15.83 -18.35 -0.45
C ALA A 169 15.21 -16.96 -0.47
N GLU A 170 14.47 -16.62 -1.53
CA GLU A 170 13.78 -15.33 -1.65
C GLU A 170 12.79 -15.11 -0.51
N LEU A 171 11.99 -16.11 -0.17
CA LEU A 171 11.00 -15.96 0.90
C LEU A 171 11.66 -15.78 2.26
N LYS A 172 12.74 -16.49 2.56
CA LYS A 172 13.53 -16.28 3.78
C LYS A 172 14.12 -14.86 3.83
N GLU A 173 14.64 -14.39 2.72
CA GLU A 173 15.18 -13.03 2.56
C GLU A 173 14.12 -11.96 2.83
N LEU A 174 12.95 -12.09 2.20
CA LEU A 174 11.82 -11.18 2.41
C LEU A 174 11.26 -11.22 3.83
N MET A 175 11.40 -12.34 4.53
CA MET A 175 11.01 -12.52 5.93
C MET A 175 12.12 -12.11 6.92
N MET A 176 13.33 -11.77 6.44
CA MET A 176 14.50 -11.44 7.25
C MET A 176 14.88 -12.58 8.22
N VAL A 177 14.92 -13.82 7.70
CA VAL A 177 15.19 -15.04 8.48
C VAL A 177 16.19 -15.99 7.80
N GLU A 178 17.03 -15.48 6.90
CA GLU A 178 18.01 -16.25 6.13
C GLU A 178 18.89 -17.09 7.05
N ASP A 179 19.38 -16.49 8.13
CA ASP A 179 20.30 -17.13 9.07
C ASP A 179 19.61 -17.90 10.19
N LYS A 180 18.28 -17.72 10.33
CA LYS A 180 17.54 -18.24 11.50
C LYS A 180 17.11 -19.71 11.33
N TYR A 181 16.77 -20.12 10.12
CA TYR A 181 16.29 -21.48 9.82
C TYR A 181 17.17 -22.12 8.75
N LYS A 182 18.10 -23.01 9.18
CA LYS A 182 19.03 -23.68 8.26
C LYS A 182 18.30 -24.61 7.28
N ASN A 183 17.39 -25.44 7.79
CA ASN A 183 16.63 -26.37 6.96
C ASN A 183 15.23 -25.87 6.64
N TYR A 184 14.65 -26.41 5.55
CA TYR A 184 13.31 -26.06 5.10
C TYR A 184 12.21 -26.50 6.09
N ALA A 185 12.36 -27.67 6.71
CA ALA A 185 11.35 -28.20 7.61
C ALA A 185 11.10 -27.28 8.82
N ASP A 186 12.15 -26.69 9.39
CA ASP A 186 12.03 -25.72 10.47
C ASP A 186 11.42 -24.41 10.00
N PHE A 187 11.79 -23.95 8.82
CA PHE A 187 11.18 -22.75 8.22
C PHE A 187 9.69 -22.97 7.95
N GLN A 188 9.32 -24.10 7.37
CA GLN A 188 7.92 -24.47 7.14
C GLN A 188 7.14 -24.54 8.46
N ARG A 189 7.64 -25.28 9.45
CA ARG A 189 6.95 -25.52 10.73
C ARG A 189 6.75 -24.24 11.53
N ASN A 190 7.74 -23.34 11.55
CA ASN A 190 7.74 -22.18 12.43
C ASN A 190 7.18 -20.90 11.76
N ILE A 191 7.22 -20.81 10.43
CA ILE A 191 6.83 -19.61 9.72
C ILE A 191 5.68 -19.87 8.73
N ILE A 192 5.87 -20.76 7.75
CA ILE A 192 4.91 -20.88 6.65
C ILE A 192 3.58 -21.43 7.15
N THR A 193 3.59 -22.64 7.74
CA THR A 193 2.35 -23.28 8.19
C THR A 193 1.56 -22.44 9.20
N PRO A 194 2.17 -21.84 10.25
CA PRO A 194 1.44 -20.97 11.17
C PRO A 194 0.91 -19.71 10.52
N SER A 195 1.66 -19.11 9.56
CA SER A 195 1.21 -17.91 8.85
C SER A 195 0.00 -18.20 7.97
N ILE A 196 0.04 -19.27 7.18
CA ILE A 196 -1.08 -19.70 6.33
C ILE A 196 -2.32 -20.02 7.18
N LYS A 197 -2.15 -20.80 8.26
CA LYS A 197 -3.26 -21.08 9.21
C LYS A 197 -3.89 -19.79 9.75
N THR A 198 -3.05 -18.80 10.10
CA THR A 198 -3.53 -17.51 10.60
C THR A 198 -4.28 -16.73 9.52
N LEU A 199 -3.78 -16.70 8.28
CA LEU A 199 -4.45 -16.01 7.18
C LEU A 199 -5.78 -16.67 6.83
N ASN A 200 -5.84 -17.98 6.72
CA ASN A 200 -7.08 -18.72 6.49
C ASN A 200 -8.12 -18.48 7.60
N SER A 201 -7.67 -18.36 8.86
CA SER A 201 -8.58 -18.08 9.98
C SER A 201 -9.22 -16.69 9.94
N THR A 202 -8.73 -15.77 9.10
CA THR A 202 -9.36 -14.45 8.89
C THR A 202 -10.64 -14.54 8.06
N GLY A 203 -10.86 -15.64 7.35
CA GLY A 203 -11.97 -15.79 6.40
C GLY A 203 -11.81 -14.98 5.10
N MET A 204 -10.68 -14.30 4.94
CA MET A 204 -10.38 -13.48 3.75
C MET A 204 -9.50 -14.18 2.72
N PHE A 205 -9.01 -15.36 3.07
CA PHE A 205 -8.19 -16.21 2.20
C PHE A 205 -8.54 -17.69 2.36
N GLU A 206 -8.45 -18.40 1.26
CA GLU A 206 -8.25 -19.85 1.22
C GLU A 206 -6.90 -20.09 0.58
N ILE A 207 -5.91 -20.52 1.37
CA ILE A 207 -4.53 -20.70 0.93
C ILE A 207 -4.09 -22.12 1.24
N ASP A 208 -3.63 -22.83 0.20
CA ASP A 208 -2.87 -24.04 0.31
C ASP A 208 -1.48 -23.87 -0.29
N PHE A 209 -0.55 -24.74 0.01
CA PHE A 209 0.77 -24.70 -0.60
C PHE A 209 1.37 -26.08 -0.82
N THR A 210 2.15 -26.16 -1.88
CA THR A 210 2.98 -27.32 -2.23
C THR A 210 4.42 -26.89 -2.39
N THR A 211 5.33 -27.84 -2.56
CA THR A 211 6.76 -27.57 -2.72
C THR A 211 7.32 -28.23 -3.95
N LYS A 212 8.26 -27.52 -4.61
CA LYS A 212 9.11 -28.09 -5.66
C LYS A 212 10.48 -28.41 -5.09
N LYS A 213 11.06 -29.54 -5.54
CA LYS A 213 12.38 -29.99 -5.13
C LYS A 213 13.33 -30.06 -6.33
N THR A 214 14.60 -29.80 -6.05
CA THR A 214 15.69 -30.10 -6.95
C THR A 214 16.60 -31.15 -6.22
N GLY A 215 16.59 -32.37 -6.69
CA GLY A 215 17.14 -33.47 -5.95
C GLY A 215 16.44 -33.71 -4.61
N ARG A 216 17.19 -33.66 -3.52
CA ARG A 216 16.65 -33.81 -2.14
C ARG A 216 16.28 -32.49 -1.49
N THR A 217 16.60 -31.35 -2.12
CA THR A 217 16.40 -30.01 -1.53
C THR A 217 15.12 -29.39 -2.03
N VAL A 218 14.29 -28.82 -1.12
CA VAL A 218 13.15 -28.00 -1.47
C VAL A 218 13.67 -26.63 -1.93
N THR A 219 13.36 -26.27 -3.17
CA THR A 219 13.82 -25.03 -3.81
C THR A 219 12.73 -23.97 -3.86
N ASP A 220 11.48 -24.37 -4.06
CA ASP A 220 10.37 -23.45 -4.27
C ASP A 220 9.16 -23.85 -3.45
N ILE A 221 8.36 -22.83 -3.09
CA ILE A 221 7.08 -22.96 -2.43
C ILE A 221 6.04 -22.36 -3.37
N ILE A 222 5.02 -23.14 -3.67
CA ILE A 222 3.95 -22.81 -4.61
C ILE A 222 2.68 -22.67 -3.79
N PHE A 223 2.20 -21.46 -3.66
CA PHE A 223 0.96 -21.12 -2.96
C PHE A 223 -0.21 -21.12 -3.95
N ASP A 224 -1.27 -21.87 -3.66
CA ASP A 224 -2.58 -21.73 -4.30
C ASP A 224 -3.40 -20.77 -3.44
N VAL A 225 -3.70 -19.58 -3.96
CA VAL A 225 -4.30 -18.48 -3.20
C VAL A 225 -5.63 -18.11 -3.81
N LYS A 226 -6.69 -18.31 -3.05
CA LYS A 226 -8.01 -17.76 -3.35
C LYS A 226 -8.25 -16.59 -2.41
N ASP A 227 -8.21 -15.40 -2.96
CA ASP A 227 -8.47 -14.16 -2.27
C ASP A 227 -10.00 -13.94 -2.21
N LEU A 228 -10.57 -13.98 -1.01
CA LEU A 228 -12.00 -13.83 -0.77
C LEU A 228 -12.39 -12.39 -0.46
N ASP A 229 -11.43 -11.51 -0.32
CA ASP A 229 -11.67 -10.08 -0.20
C ASP A 229 -12.19 -9.53 -1.53
N LYS A 230 -13.49 -9.27 -1.58
CA LYS A 230 -14.17 -8.82 -2.80
C LYS A 230 -13.71 -7.47 -3.33
N ARG A 231 -12.75 -6.82 -2.65
CA ARG A 231 -12.16 -5.53 -3.06
C ARG A 231 -13.19 -4.51 -3.55
N LYS A 232 -14.31 -4.44 -2.84
CA LYS A 232 -15.37 -3.47 -3.11
C LYS A 232 -14.93 -2.01 -3.00
N TYR A 233 -13.71 -1.79 -2.46
CA TYR A 233 -13.13 -0.45 -2.36
C TYR A 233 -12.87 0.21 -3.73
N PHE A 234 -12.87 -0.58 -4.80
CA PHE A 234 -12.78 -0.14 -6.19
C PHE A 234 -14.03 -0.50 -7.01
N GLU A 235 -15.10 -0.99 -6.40
CA GLU A 235 -16.38 -0.96 -7.09
C GLU A 235 -16.57 0.52 -7.45
N LYS A 236 -16.31 0.83 -8.72
CA LYS A 236 -16.73 2.09 -9.32
C LYS A 236 -18.16 2.25 -8.84
N LYS A 237 -18.47 3.29 -8.07
CA LYS A 237 -19.82 3.80 -8.12
C LYS A 237 -20.05 3.94 -9.62
N GLU A 238 -20.88 3.09 -10.21
CA GLU A 238 -21.28 3.30 -11.59
C GLU A 238 -21.77 4.73 -11.62
N ILE A 239 -20.90 5.60 -12.07
CA ILE A 239 -21.26 6.97 -12.39
C ILE A 239 -22.25 6.71 -13.49
N LYS A 240 -23.54 6.81 -13.16
CA LYS A 240 -24.61 6.59 -14.12
C LYS A 240 -24.24 7.46 -15.30
N ASN A 241 -23.96 6.86 -16.44
CA ASN A 241 -23.58 7.52 -17.71
C ASN A 241 -24.64 8.53 -18.23
N THR A 242 -25.55 8.94 -17.35
CA THR A 242 -26.60 9.94 -17.57
C THR A 242 -26.24 11.34 -17.07
N THR A 243 -25.12 11.48 -16.31
CA THR A 243 -24.66 12.80 -15.84
C THR A 243 -23.73 13.37 -16.89
N SER A 244 -24.00 14.57 -17.37
CA SER A 244 -23.13 15.23 -18.36
C SER A 244 -21.77 15.52 -17.72
N ILE A 245 -20.68 15.52 -18.49
CA ILE A 245 -19.33 15.86 -18.01
C ILE A 245 -19.35 17.18 -17.23
N GLU A 246 -20.23 18.06 -17.61
CA GLU A 246 -20.41 19.41 -17.06
C GLU A 246 -20.93 19.42 -15.62
N ASP A 247 -21.71 18.41 -15.24
CA ASP A 247 -22.38 18.35 -13.93
C ASP A 247 -21.42 18.00 -12.80
N TYR A 248 -20.18 17.58 -13.12
CA TYR A 248 -19.17 17.30 -12.11
C TYR A 248 -18.40 18.50 -11.62
N PHE A 249 -18.62 19.69 -12.22
CA PHE A 249 -17.87 20.91 -11.91
C PHE A 249 -18.75 22.04 -11.42
N THR A 250 -18.25 22.83 -10.47
CA THR A 250 -18.87 24.13 -10.16
C THR A 250 -18.74 25.06 -11.36
N GLN A 251 -19.63 26.05 -11.48
CA GLN A 251 -19.66 26.98 -12.61
C GLN A 251 -18.31 27.66 -12.90
N GLY A 252 -17.58 28.05 -11.83
CA GLY A 252 -16.25 28.66 -11.99
C GLY A 252 -15.17 27.67 -12.42
N THR A 253 -15.27 26.42 -11.99
CA THR A 253 -14.32 25.36 -12.34
C THR A 253 -14.57 24.80 -13.73
N LYS A 254 -15.82 24.82 -14.20
CA LYS A 254 -16.17 24.46 -15.55
C LYS A 254 -15.41 25.28 -16.60
N LEU A 255 -15.29 26.57 -16.41
CA LEU A 255 -14.53 27.45 -17.32
C LEU A 255 -13.02 27.08 -17.40
N LEU A 256 -12.45 26.59 -16.31
CA LEU A 256 -11.09 26.08 -16.30
C LEU A 256 -10.99 24.74 -17.02
N PHE A 257 -11.95 23.87 -16.77
CA PHE A 257 -12.01 22.57 -17.42
C PHE A 257 -12.21 22.67 -18.93
N ASP A 258 -13.09 23.55 -19.40
CA ASP A 258 -13.35 23.72 -20.84
C ASP A 258 -12.08 24.11 -21.61
N LYS A 259 -11.21 24.92 -21.02
CA LYS A 259 -9.90 25.25 -21.61
C LYS A 259 -8.96 24.03 -21.67
N ASP A 260 -8.89 23.26 -20.59
CA ASP A 260 -8.04 22.06 -20.55
C ASP A 260 -8.63 20.92 -21.40
N PHE A 261 -9.95 20.85 -21.52
CA PHE A 261 -10.68 19.85 -22.31
C PHE A 261 -10.30 19.86 -23.77
N GLU A 262 -10.23 21.04 -24.41
CA GLU A 262 -9.81 21.16 -25.81
C GLU A 262 -8.39 20.66 -26.04
N ILE A 263 -7.49 20.89 -25.08
CA ILE A 263 -6.12 20.39 -25.12
C ILE A 263 -6.09 18.87 -24.99
N TYR A 264 -6.86 18.30 -24.08
CA TYR A 264 -6.93 16.85 -23.92
C TYR A 264 -7.55 16.16 -25.12
N LYS A 265 -8.66 16.70 -25.65
CA LYS A 265 -9.36 16.15 -26.78
C LYS A 265 -8.54 16.17 -28.07
N SER A 266 -7.69 17.20 -28.26
CA SER A 266 -6.81 17.28 -29.43
C SER A 266 -5.60 16.32 -29.37
N ASN A 267 -5.19 15.91 -28.16
CA ASN A 267 -3.96 15.13 -27.96
C ASN A 267 -4.20 13.64 -27.64
N TYR A 268 -5.44 13.25 -27.33
CA TYR A 268 -5.73 11.89 -26.87
C TYR A 268 -6.95 11.29 -27.58
N ASN A 269 -6.97 9.97 -27.68
CA ASN A 269 -8.11 9.23 -28.20
C ASN A 269 -9.32 9.38 -27.25
N ASP A 270 -10.53 9.47 -27.81
CA ASP A 270 -11.78 9.66 -27.07
C ASP A 270 -12.03 8.57 -26.01
N ASP A 271 -11.63 7.32 -26.27
CA ASP A 271 -11.77 6.22 -25.32
C ASP A 271 -10.85 6.39 -24.09
N PHE A 272 -9.60 6.81 -24.30
CA PHE A 272 -8.64 7.07 -23.23
C PHE A 272 -9.04 8.29 -22.43
N PHE A 273 -9.44 9.35 -23.14
CA PHE A 273 -9.96 10.55 -22.50
C PHE A 273 -11.14 10.19 -21.59
N THR A 274 -12.14 9.48 -22.10
CA THR A 274 -13.35 9.13 -21.37
C THR A 274 -13.03 8.29 -20.12
N LYS A 275 -12.20 7.27 -20.25
CA LYS A 275 -11.77 6.44 -19.12
C LYS A 275 -11.00 7.26 -18.08
N ALA A 276 -10.01 8.04 -18.53
CA ALA A 276 -9.20 8.87 -17.64
C ALA A 276 -10.03 9.93 -16.92
N PHE A 277 -11.01 10.53 -17.62
CA PHE A 277 -11.91 11.51 -17.05
C PHE A 277 -12.73 10.94 -15.89
N TYR A 278 -13.49 9.88 -16.14
CA TYR A 278 -14.35 9.30 -15.10
C TYR A 278 -13.56 8.71 -13.93
N ASP A 279 -12.41 8.11 -14.16
CA ASP A 279 -11.52 7.65 -13.09
C ASP A 279 -11.02 8.84 -12.25
N SER A 280 -10.68 9.95 -12.89
CA SER A 280 -10.16 11.14 -12.20
C SER A 280 -11.24 11.88 -11.41
N VAL A 281 -12.46 11.94 -11.96
CA VAL A 281 -13.64 12.45 -11.23
C VAL A 281 -13.88 11.60 -9.98
N SER A 282 -13.99 10.28 -10.13
CA SER A 282 -14.24 9.37 -9.01
C SER A 282 -13.18 9.53 -7.92
N ILE A 283 -11.90 9.51 -8.29
CA ILE A 283 -10.78 9.64 -7.34
C ILE A 283 -10.82 11.01 -6.62
N THR A 284 -11.18 12.07 -7.34
CA THR A 284 -11.21 13.43 -6.75
C THR A 284 -12.39 13.60 -5.80
N LEU A 285 -13.58 13.13 -6.17
CA LEU A 285 -14.77 13.19 -5.33
C LEU A 285 -14.60 12.36 -4.06
N ASP A 286 -14.03 11.15 -4.19
CA ASP A 286 -13.81 10.25 -3.05
C ASP A 286 -12.74 10.78 -2.09
N LYS A 287 -11.66 11.38 -2.64
CA LYS A 287 -10.57 11.94 -1.82
C LYS A 287 -11.06 13.03 -0.88
N ASP A 288 -11.79 13.98 -1.43
CA ASP A 288 -12.22 15.18 -0.69
C ASP A 288 -13.59 14.98 -0.04
N ASN A 289 -14.22 13.79 -0.20
CA ASN A 289 -15.58 13.45 0.24
C ASN A 289 -16.61 14.51 -0.23
N ILE A 290 -16.49 14.92 -1.48
CA ILE A 290 -17.33 15.95 -2.13
C ILE A 290 -18.21 15.34 -3.21
N THR A 291 -19.24 16.04 -3.62
CA THR A 291 -20.15 15.64 -4.70
C THR A 291 -19.90 16.38 -6.01
N ILE A 292 -19.13 17.47 -5.96
CA ILE A 292 -18.83 18.34 -7.10
C ILE A 292 -17.41 18.91 -6.98
N ILE A 293 -16.70 18.99 -8.09
CA ILE A 293 -15.32 19.49 -8.14
C ILE A 293 -15.34 21.01 -8.22
N GLY A 294 -14.83 21.66 -7.18
CA GLY A 294 -14.64 23.09 -7.10
C GLY A 294 -13.18 23.52 -7.32
N ASN A 295 -12.92 24.82 -7.28
CA ASN A 295 -11.59 25.40 -7.55
C ASN A 295 -10.46 24.79 -6.68
N ARG A 296 -10.77 24.41 -5.43
CA ARG A 296 -9.77 23.80 -4.54
C ARG A 296 -9.36 22.40 -4.97
N SER A 297 -10.32 21.61 -5.49
CA SER A 297 -10.11 20.22 -5.90
C SER A 297 -9.68 20.10 -7.36
N TYR A 298 -9.80 21.18 -8.15
CA TYR A 298 -9.57 21.15 -9.59
C TYR A 298 -8.11 20.83 -9.97
N ASN A 299 -7.15 21.42 -9.28
CA ASN A 299 -5.74 21.12 -9.54
C ASN A 299 -5.38 19.65 -9.27
N TYR A 300 -6.02 19.07 -8.27
CA TYR A 300 -5.86 17.64 -7.99
C TYR A 300 -6.52 16.79 -9.07
N PHE A 301 -7.74 17.12 -9.46
CA PHE A 301 -8.43 16.48 -10.60
C PHE A 301 -7.56 16.53 -11.86
N LYS A 302 -7.08 17.69 -12.25
CA LYS A 302 -6.24 17.89 -13.44
C LYS A 302 -5.01 17.01 -13.43
N LYS A 303 -4.26 17.01 -12.33
CA LYS A 303 -3.07 16.17 -12.17
C LYS A 303 -3.40 14.67 -12.21
N THR A 304 -4.53 14.27 -11.64
CA THR A 304 -5.01 12.88 -11.69
C THR A 304 -5.38 12.48 -13.12
N MET A 305 -6.02 13.38 -13.84
CA MET A 305 -6.38 13.21 -15.25
C MET A 305 -5.15 12.98 -16.15
N GLU A 306 -4.13 13.81 -16.02
CA GLU A 306 -2.86 13.69 -16.75
C GLU A 306 -2.17 12.35 -16.47
N ASN A 307 -2.10 11.94 -15.22
CA ASN A 307 -1.53 10.66 -14.81
C ASN A 307 -2.33 9.47 -15.37
N LYS A 308 -3.65 9.56 -15.41
CA LYS A 308 -4.52 8.51 -15.96
C LYS A 308 -4.42 8.40 -17.47
N LEU A 309 -4.33 9.51 -18.18
CA LEU A 309 -4.11 9.52 -19.62
C LEU A 309 -2.79 8.82 -19.97
N GLN A 310 -1.71 9.17 -19.29
CA GLN A 310 -0.42 8.52 -19.49
C GLN A 310 -0.46 7.02 -19.19
N TYR A 311 -1.12 6.62 -18.10
CA TYR A 311 -1.30 5.22 -17.73
C TYR A 311 -2.01 4.41 -18.82
N TYR A 312 -3.10 4.92 -19.41
CA TYR A 312 -3.84 4.21 -20.45
C TYR A 312 -3.05 4.08 -21.74
N ILE A 313 -2.24 5.10 -22.08
CA ILE A 313 -1.33 5.03 -23.24
C ILE A 313 -0.26 3.95 -23.03
N GLU A 314 0.38 3.92 -21.85
CA GLU A 314 1.40 2.92 -21.52
C GLU A 314 0.81 1.49 -21.54
N LEU A 315 -0.45 1.33 -21.13
CA LEU A 315 -1.14 0.06 -21.13
C LEU A 315 -1.37 -0.45 -22.58
N GLU A 316 -1.82 0.41 -23.48
CA GLU A 316 -2.00 0.07 -24.90
C GLU A 316 -0.67 -0.24 -25.58
N VAL A 317 0.36 0.57 -25.34
CA VAL A 317 1.71 0.32 -25.88
C VAL A 317 2.25 -1.04 -25.42
N ASN A 318 2.03 -1.41 -24.15
CA ASN A 318 2.46 -2.71 -23.63
C ASN A 318 1.65 -3.87 -24.23
N GLU A 319 0.34 -3.71 -24.45
CA GLU A 319 -0.49 -4.69 -25.13
C GLU A 319 -0.04 -4.89 -26.59
N LEU A 320 0.26 -3.80 -27.32
CA LEU A 320 0.77 -3.86 -28.70
C LEU A 320 2.16 -4.50 -28.81
N LEU A 321 2.99 -4.35 -27.77
CA LEU A 321 4.34 -4.93 -27.71
C LEU A 321 4.34 -6.37 -27.15
N GLY A 322 3.17 -6.95 -26.79
CA GLY A 322 3.05 -8.29 -26.23
C GLY A 322 3.76 -8.46 -24.87
N LYS A 323 3.86 -7.41 -24.08
CA LYS A 323 4.54 -7.36 -22.79
C LYS A 323 3.58 -7.40 -21.60
#